data_c8ef75c30435bd9b84937ae53569100f
#
_entry.id   c8ef75c30435bd9b84937ae53569100f
#
_cell.length_a   1.000
_cell.length_b   1.000
_cell.length_c   1.000
_cell.angle_alpha   90.00
_cell.angle_beta   90.00
_cell.angle_gamma   90.00
#
_symmetry.space_group_name_H-M   'P 1'
#
loop_
_entity.id
_entity.type
_entity.pdbx_description
1 polymer ?
#
loop_
_entity_poly.entity_id
_entity_poly.type
_entity_poly.pdbx_seq_one_letter_code
_entity_poly.pdbx_strand_id
1 'polypeptide(L)'
;MEDVNQRVSELERMVNRLSGDLAENFFQTLQILSSIVGFTERFYDGSHAKYVSEKSAELARILGLGREDVFQIKVAALLHDIGKVGFYDSALYKYPNEMRPNEFAQYALHPEIGRQILKNHHGFDNISDIIYQHHEKIDGSGFPNGLKGNQIHPGAAIISVVNYYHNAVYKTKRERDEQSENKITNTQSYLNNTKEKFSSAMSFLQQKKGILFDRKVVEAFMAIAEMDRKKVSGKVVQRLPVNLIKPGMMFVENYYTSFGLLIASRGESVTKEMLGALVRFAENGEIPHKILVLVEADDVK
;
A
#
# COMPACT_ATOMS: atom_id res chain seq x y z
N MET A 1 30.54 -10.71 40.94
CA MET A 1 30.30 -11.32 39.61
C MET A 1 28.79 -11.38 39.28
N GLU A 2 27.95 -11.81 40.22
CA GLU A 2 26.48 -11.91 40.02
C GLU A 2 25.83 -10.55 39.73
N ASP A 3 26.19 -9.51 40.44
CA ASP A 3 25.71 -8.13 40.25
C ASP A 3 26.08 -7.54 38.87
N VAL A 4 27.29 -7.83 38.37
CA VAL A 4 27.73 -7.38 37.04
C VAL A 4 26.93 -8.07 35.91
N ASN A 5 26.69 -9.38 36.03
CA ASN A 5 25.90 -10.13 35.05
C ASN A 5 24.44 -9.69 35.02
N GLN A 6 23.87 -9.34 36.18
CA GLN A 6 22.53 -8.80 36.27
C GLN A 6 22.42 -7.43 35.57
N ARG A 7 23.39 -6.53 35.83
CA ARG A 7 23.46 -5.22 35.15
C ARG A 7 23.64 -5.31 33.64
N VAL A 8 24.50 -6.23 33.19
CA VAL A 8 24.69 -6.48 31.75
C VAL A 8 23.36 -6.93 31.12
N SER A 9 22.65 -7.88 31.73
CA SER A 9 21.36 -8.35 31.26
C SER A 9 20.25 -7.27 31.25
N GLU A 10 20.28 -6.36 32.20
CA GLU A 10 19.37 -5.19 32.22
C GLU A 10 19.67 -4.19 31.10
N LEU A 11 20.96 -3.89 30.88
CA LEU A 11 21.40 -3.02 29.79
C LEU A 11 21.08 -3.62 28.42
N GLU A 12 21.29 -4.91 28.23
CA GLU A 12 20.92 -5.60 26.98
C GLU A 12 19.41 -5.52 26.71
N ARG A 13 18.57 -5.73 27.73
CA ARG A 13 17.12 -5.57 27.63
C ARG A 13 16.74 -4.14 27.29
N MET A 14 17.39 -3.15 27.92
CA MET A 14 17.13 -1.73 27.64
C MET A 14 17.55 -1.35 26.21
N VAL A 15 18.71 -1.78 25.75
CA VAL A 15 19.19 -1.55 24.39
C VAL A 15 18.23 -2.18 23.36
N ASN A 16 17.81 -3.42 23.57
CA ASN A 16 16.86 -4.09 22.68
C ASN A 16 15.52 -3.37 22.64
N ARG A 17 15.02 -2.90 23.78
CA ARG A 17 13.78 -2.13 23.85
C ARG A 17 13.92 -0.80 23.11
N LEU A 18 14.96 0.00 23.40
CA LEU A 18 15.20 1.29 22.76
C LEU A 18 15.38 1.14 21.23
N SER A 19 16.08 0.08 20.80
CA SER A 19 16.23 -0.22 19.37
C SER A 19 14.90 -0.54 18.71
N GLY A 20 14.03 -1.28 19.40
CA GLY A 20 12.67 -1.57 18.95
C GLY A 20 11.81 -0.31 18.83
N ASP A 21 11.80 0.52 19.88
CA ASP A 21 11.05 1.79 19.92
C ASP A 21 11.55 2.76 18.83
N LEU A 22 12.87 2.81 18.58
CA LEU A 22 13.45 3.64 17.53
C LEU A 22 13.03 3.16 16.13
N ALA A 23 13.07 1.86 15.88
CA ALA A 23 12.64 1.29 14.61
C ALA A 23 11.14 1.55 14.34
N GLU A 24 10.31 1.41 15.36
CA GLU A 24 8.87 1.70 15.27
C GLU A 24 8.62 3.19 14.97
N ASN A 25 9.24 4.10 15.73
CA ASN A 25 9.14 5.54 15.51
C ASN A 25 9.64 5.96 14.12
N PHE A 26 10.74 5.36 13.67
CA PHE A 26 11.26 5.57 12.31
C PHE A 26 10.24 5.17 11.26
N PHE A 27 9.66 3.98 11.38
CA PHE A 27 8.66 3.51 10.44
C PHE A 27 7.39 4.36 10.44
N GLN A 28 6.91 4.79 11.60
CA GLN A 28 5.78 5.71 11.73
C GLN A 28 6.07 7.06 11.05
N THR A 29 7.29 7.59 11.19
CA THR A 29 7.71 8.81 10.50
C THR A 29 7.65 8.63 8.97
N LEU A 30 8.13 7.49 8.46
CA LEU A 30 8.04 7.18 7.03
C LEU A 30 6.58 7.05 6.56
N GLN A 31 5.69 6.50 7.39
CA GLN A 31 4.25 6.45 7.07
C GLN A 31 3.63 7.85 6.98
N ILE A 32 4.02 8.76 7.86
CA ILE A 32 3.57 10.16 7.79
C ILE A 32 4.05 10.81 6.48
N LEU A 33 5.32 10.64 6.12
CA LEU A 33 5.86 11.15 4.85
C LEU A 33 5.13 10.56 3.63
N SER A 34 4.88 9.25 3.64
CA SER A 34 4.12 8.58 2.60
C SER A 34 2.68 9.10 2.51
N SER A 35 2.06 9.41 3.64
CA SER A 35 0.72 10.00 3.67
C SER A 35 0.70 11.39 3.03
N ILE A 36 1.75 12.20 3.26
CA ILE A 36 1.89 13.51 2.61
C ILE A 36 1.97 13.37 1.09
N VAL A 37 2.76 12.39 0.60
CA VAL A 37 2.79 12.06 -0.83
C VAL A 37 1.41 11.63 -1.33
N GLY A 38 0.71 10.81 -0.57
CA GLY A 38 -0.65 10.35 -0.87
C GLY A 38 -1.68 11.49 -1.05
N PHE A 39 -1.50 12.62 -0.37
CA PHE A 39 -2.35 13.81 -0.60
C PHE A 39 -2.18 14.42 -2.00
N THR A 40 -1.02 14.24 -2.61
CA THR A 40 -0.77 14.69 -3.98
C THR A 40 -1.33 13.73 -5.02
N GLU A 41 -1.56 12.47 -4.64
CA GLU A 41 -2.11 11.45 -5.52
C GLU A 41 -3.63 11.55 -5.61
N ARG A 42 -4.13 11.90 -6.80
CA ARG A 42 -5.56 12.12 -7.06
C ARG A 42 -6.35 10.85 -7.39
N PHE A 43 -5.67 9.72 -7.58
CA PHE A 43 -6.30 8.44 -7.93
C PHE A 43 -6.51 7.51 -6.75
N TYR A 44 -5.78 7.74 -5.68
CA TYR A 44 -5.82 6.90 -4.49
C TYR A 44 -6.29 7.72 -3.32
N ASP A 45 -6.88 7.03 -2.41
CA ASP A 45 -7.39 7.55 -1.16
C ASP A 45 -6.37 7.35 -0.02
N GLY A 46 -5.07 7.46 -0.33
CA GLY A 46 -3.98 7.37 0.65
C GLY A 46 -3.61 5.94 1.08
N SER A 47 -4.36 4.91 0.62
CA SER A 47 -4.11 3.52 1.01
C SER A 47 -3.09 2.80 0.11
N HIS A 48 -2.78 3.36 -1.05
CA HIS A 48 -1.94 2.72 -2.07
C HIS A 48 -0.55 2.34 -1.54
N ALA A 49 0.19 3.32 -1.05
CA ALA A 49 1.55 3.10 -0.57
C ALA A 49 1.61 2.12 0.60
N LYS A 50 0.64 2.19 1.54
CA LYS A 50 0.51 1.25 2.65
C LYS A 50 0.27 -0.18 2.14
N TYR A 51 -0.70 -0.37 1.23
CA TYR A 51 -0.99 -1.68 0.65
C TYR A 51 0.23 -2.26 -0.07
N VAL A 52 0.87 -1.47 -0.95
CA VAL A 52 2.05 -1.93 -1.71
C VAL A 52 3.18 -2.30 -0.75
N SER A 53 3.40 -1.52 0.30
CA SER A 53 4.41 -1.78 1.33
C SER A 53 4.17 -3.09 2.08
N GLU A 54 2.97 -3.30 2.60
CA GLU A 54 2.63 -4.50 3.38
C GLU A 54 2.67 -5.77 2.52
N LYS A 55 2.10 -5.72 1.31
CA LYS A 55 2.08 -6.87 0.40
C LYS A 55 3.44 -7.19 -0.20
N SER A 56 4.26 -6.18 -0.47
CA SER A 56 5.64 -6.42 -0.92
C SER A 56 6.48 -7.07 0.17
N ALA A 57 6.33 -6.66 1.43
CA ALA A 57 7.01 -7.29 2.55
C ALA A 57 6.51 -8.73 2.82
N GLU A 58 5.20 -9.00 2.69
CA GLU A 58 4.64 -10.35 2.78
C GLU A 58 5.21 -11.25 1.68
N LEU A 59 5.20 -10.77 0.43
CA LEU A 59 5.72 -11.48 -0.73
C LEU A 59 7.23 -11.75 -0.61
N ALA A 60 8.01 -10.78 -0.13
CA ALA A 60 9.45 -10.95 0.10
C ALA A 60 9.74 -12.06 1.13
N ARG A 61 8.96 -12.15 2.21
CA ARG A 61 9.10 -13.26 3.20
C ARG A 61 8.77 -14.62 2.58
N ILE A 62 7.70 -14.71 1.79
CA ILE A 62 7.30 -15.96 1.10
C ILE A 62 8.37 -16.39 0.11
N LEU A 63 9.03 -15.45 -0.55
CA LEU A 63 10.16 -15.71 -1.45
C LEU A 63 11.47 -16.06 -0.71
N GLY A 64 11.48 -16.05 0.63
CA GLY A 64 12.61 -16.44 1.46
C GLY A 64 13.70 -15.38 1.61
N LEU A 65 13.39 -14.10 1.39
CA LEU A 65 14.35 -13.02 1.58
C LEU A 65 14.66 -12.80 3.07
N GLY A 66 15.87 -12.31 3.35
CA GLY A 66 16.33 -11.99 4.70
C GLY A 66 15.52 -10.86 5.36
N ARG A 67 15.61 -10.75 6.70
CA ARG A 67 14.87 -9.74 7.46
C ARG A 67 15.20 -8.31 7.01
N GLU A 68 16.47 -8.06 6.73
CA GLU A 68 16.95 -6.76 6.28
C GLU A 68 16.38 -6.42 4.90
N ASP A 69 16.43 -7.35 3.94
CA ASP A 69 15.86 -7.15 2.62
C ASP A 69 14.36 -6.89 2.68
N VAL A 70 13.63 -7.66 3.51
CA VAL A 70 12.19 -7.46 3.74
C VAL A 70 11.89 -6.08 4.27
N PHE A 71 12.70 -5.58 5.22
CA PHE A 71 12.55 -4.24 5.78
C PHE A 71 12.81 -3.17 4.72
N GLN A 72 13.90 -3.29 3.97
CA GLN A 72 14.25 -2.35 2.91
C GLN A 72 13.20 -2.33 1.79
N ILE A 73 12.68 -3.48 1.38
CA ILE A 73 11.58 -3.59 0.41
C ILE A 73 10.32 -2.93 0.95
N LYS A 74 10.00 -3.14 2.23
CA LYS A 74 8.84 -2.52 2.89
C LYS A 74 8.93 -1.00 2.85
N VAL A 75 10.09 -0.44 3.19
CA VAL A 75 10.33 1.01 3.16
C VAL A 75 10.32 1.54 1.73
N ALA A 76 11.01 0.87 0.80
CA ALA A 76 11.03 1.26 -0.61
C ALA A 76 9.61 1.29 -1.20
N ALA A 77 8.80 0.28 -0.91
CA ALA A 77 7.42 0.19 -1.36
C ALA A 77 6.52 1.29 -0.76
N LEU A 78 6.80 1.71 0.49
CA LEU A 78 6.07 2.81 1.13
C LEU A 78 6.39 4.16 0.48
N LEU A 79 7.60 4.33 -0.02
CA LEU A 79 8.11 5.59 -0.57
C LEU A 79 8.28 5.57 -2.10
N HIS A 80 7.82 4.52 -2.80
CA HIS A 80 8.13 4.33 -4.22
C HIS A 80 7.70 5.50 -5.11
N ASP A 81 6.66 6.19 -4.72
CA ASP A 81 6.07 7.33 -5.43
C ASP A 81 6.49 8.71 -4.89
N ILE A 82 7.47 8.77 -3.94
CA ILE A 82 7.92 10.04 -3.34
C ILE A 82 8.42 11.05 -4.38
N GLY A 83 8.94 10.58 -5.50
CA GLY A 83 9.38 11.44 -6.59
C GLY A 83 8.27 12.15 -7.36
N LYS A 84 7.00 11.85 -7.07
CA LYS A 84 5.85 12.57 -7.64
C LYS A 84 5.57 13.90 -6.92
N VAL A 85 6.23 14.14 -5.79
CA VAL A 85 6.14 15.42 -5.09
C VAL A 85 6.66 16.55 -6.00
N GLY A 86 5.82 17.54 -6.23
CA GLY A 86 6.14 18.66 -7.14
C GLY A 86 5.74 18.46 -8.60
N PHE A 87 5.06 17.38 -8.95
CA PHE A 87 4.48 17.25 -10.27
C PHE A 87 3.31 18.23 -10.45
N TYR A 88 3.18 18.74 -11.69
CA TYR A 88 2.01 19.53 -12.04
C TYR A 88 0.73 18.68 -11.97
N ASP A 89 -0.36 19.28 -11.57
CA ASP A 89 -1.68 18.63 -11.45
C ASP A 89 -2.08 17.84 -12.70
N SER A 90 -1.72 18.32 -13.90
CA SER A 90 -2.05 17.66 -15.17
C SER A 90 -1.48 16.25 -15.29
N ALA A 91 -0.29 15.98 -14.73
CA ALA A 91 0.33 14.65 -14.74
C ALA A 91 -0.26 13.73 -13.65
N LEU A 92 -0.74 14.32 -12.54
CA LEU A 92 -1.29 13.57 -11.41
C LEU A 92 -2.74 13.11 -11.65
N TYR A 93 -3.47 13.71 -12.61
CA TYR A 93 -4.88 13.40 -12.89
C TYR A 93 -5.11 12.42 -14.06
N LYS A 94 -4.04 11.97 -14.73
CA LYS A 94 -4.14 11.12 -15.92
C LYS A 94 -3.61 9.72 -15.65
N TYR A 95 -4.23 8.73 -16.30
CA TYR A 95 -3.59 7.43 -16.42
C TYR A 95 -2.42 7.52 -17.40
N PRO A 96 -1.34 6.73 -17.25
CA PRO A 96 -0.20 6.76 -18.16
C PRO A 96 -0.55 6.64 -19.64
N ASN A 97 -1.59 5.87 -19.98
CA ASN A 97 -2.10 5.71 -21.36
C ASN A 97 -2.92 6.91 -21.88
N GLU A 98 -3.27 7.84 -21.02
CA GLU A 98 -3.97 9.10 -21.36
C GLU A 98 -3.00 10.29 -21.46
N MET A 99 -1.73 10.07 -21.07
CA MET A 99 -0.71 11.11 -21.06
C MET A 99 -0.20 11.39 -22.47
N ARG A 100 0.02 12.66 -22.78
CA ARG A 100 0.78 13.06 -23.96
C ARG A 100 2.26 12.67 -23.76
N PRO A 101 3.06 12.52 -24.84
CA PRO A 101 4.45 12.10 -24.73
C PRO A 101 5.29 12.91 -23.72
N ASN A 102 5.13 14.23 -23.67
CA ASN A 102 5.83 15.10 -22.71
C ASN A 102 5.35 14.92 -21.27
N GLU A 103 4.06 14.64 -21.06
CA GLU A 103 3.50 14.34 -19.74
C GLU A 103 3.98 12.98 -19.24
N PHE A 104 4.03 11.99 -20.14
CA PHE A 104 4.58 10.67 -19.81
C PHE A 104 6.09 10.75 -19.52
N ALA A 105 6.85 11.52 -20.30
CA ALA A 105 8.26 11.72 -20.05
C ALA A 105 8.51 12.32 -18.65
N GLN A 106 7.69 13.29 -18.24
CA GLN A 106 7.75 13.85 -16.89
C GLN A 106 7.35 12.81 -15.82
N TYR A 107 6.26 12.08 -16.05
CA TYR A 107 5.84 11.01 -15.16
C TYR A 107 6.93 9.95 -14.98
N ALA A 108 7.62 9.57 -16.06
CA ALA A 108 8.67 8.56 -16.05
C ALA A 108 9.93 8.98 -15.26
N LEU A 109 10.05 10.25 -14.86
CA LEU A 109 11.16 10.75 -14.04
C LEU A 109 10.96 10.51 -12.53
N HIS A 110 9.74 10.17 -12.05
CA HIS A 110 9.54 10.05 -10.61
C HIS A 110 10.41 8.99 -9.90
N PRO A 111 10.80 7.86 -10.53
CA PRO A 111 11.71 6.94 -9.88
C PRO A 111 13.12 7.55 -9.70
N GLU A 112 13.61 8.30 -10.68
CA GLU A 112 14.88 9.00 -10.58
C GLU A 112 14.85 10.12 -9.53
N ILE A 113 13.78 10.91 -9.49
CA ILE A 113 13.59 11.96 -8.49
C ILE A 113 13.50 11.32 -7.08
N GLY A 114 12.76 10.22 -6.93
CA GLY A 114 12.66 9.48 -5.67
C GLY A 114 14.03 8.96 -5.20
N ARG A 115 14.83 8.41 -6.12
CA ARG A 115 16.21 8.01 -5.84
C ARG A 115 17.06 9.19 -5.38
N GLN A 116 16.99 10.34 -6.05
CA GLN A 116 17.76 11.54 -5.71
C GLN A 116 17.41 12.10 -4.34
N ILE A 117 16.12 12.07 -3.95
CA ILE A 117 15.66 12.51 -2.63
C ILE A 117 16.32 11.66 -1.53
N LEU A 118 16.45 10.35 -1.73
CA LEU A 118 16.86 9.41 -0.68
C LEU A 118 18.36 9.08 -0.69
N LYS A 119 19.03 9.17 -1.83
CA LYS A 119 20.41 8.70 -2.04
C LYS A 119 21.45 9.28 -1.08
N ASN A 120 21.23 10.49 -0.57
CA ASN A 120 22.19 11.17 0.32
C ASN A 120 21.98 10.84 1.80
N HIS A 121 21.06 9.94 2.13
CA HIS A 121 20.78 9.53 3.50
C HIS A 121 21.39 8.16 3.78
N HIS A 122 22.19 8.07 4.85
CA HIS A 122 22.81 6.82 5.28
C HIS A 122 21.76 5.69 5.44
N GLY A 123 22.06 4.54 4.86
CA GLY A 123 21.19 3.36 4.93
C GLY A 123 20.04 3.32 3.90
N PHE A 124 19.94 4.33 3.03
CA PHE A 124 18.92 4.36 1.97
C PHE A 124 19.43 3.99 0.58
N ASP A 125 20.72 3.63 0.42
CA ASP A 125 21.28 3.32 -0.90
C ASP A 125 20.49 2.22 -1.61
N ASN A 126 20.31 1.07 -0.95
CA ASN A 126 19.56 -0.06 -1.52
C ASN A 126 18.07 0.28 -1.69
N ILE A 127 17.46 0.99 -0.73
CA ILE A 127 16.07 1.47 -0.81
C ILE A 127 15.90 2.39 -2.03
N SER A 128 16.83 3.31 -2.25
CA SER A 128 16.79 4.24 -3.37
C SER A 128 16.94 3.54 -4.72
N ASP A 129 17.76 2.48 -4.80
CA ASP A 129 17.91 1.66 -6.01
C ASP A 129 16.65 0.83 -6.29
N ILE A 130 15.99 0.29 -5.26
CA ILE A 130 14.70 -0.39 -5.40
C ILE A 130 13.64 0.58 -5.94
N ILE A 131 13.56 1.80 -5.39
CA ILE A 131 12.63 2.84 -5.85
C ILE A 131 12.93 3.23 -7.29
N TYR A 132 14.20 3.39 -7.65
CA TYR A 132 14.61 3.73 -9.01
C TYR A 132 14.13 2.72 -10.05
N GLN A 133 14.08 1.43 -9.70
CA GLN A 133 13.82 0.33 -10.63
C GLN A 133 12.39 -0.21 -10.60
N HIS A 134 11.48 0.31 -9.76
CA HIS A 134 10.17 -0.30 -9.54
C HIS A 134 9.23 -0.29 -10.76
N HIS A 135 9.55 0.46 -11.80
CA HIS A 135 8.84 0.44 -13.08
C HIS A 135 9.58 -0.33 -14.19
N GLU A 136 10.74 -0.93 -13.89
CA GLU A 136 11.42 -1.79 -14.84
C GLU A 136 10.62 -3.06 -15.14
N LYS A 137 10.81 -3.60 -16.35
CA LYS A 137 10.19 -4.83 -16.84
C LYS A 137 11.27 -5.78 -17.32
N ILE A 138 11.10 -7.10 -17.03
CA ILE A 138 12.17 -8.07 -17.31
C ILE A 138 12.51 -8.21 -18.79
N ASP A 139 11.65 -7.76 -19.70
CA ASP A 139 11.91 -7.69 -21.14
C ASP A 139 12.67 -6.41 -21.56
N GLY A 140 12.88 -5.46 -20.66
CA GLY A 140 13.52 -4.17 -20.91
C GLY A 140 12.58 -3.09 -21.46
N SER A 141 11.27 -3.32 -21.47
CA SER A 141 10.27 -2.32 -21.89
C SER A 141 9.92 -1.32 -20.79
N GLY A 142 10.47 -1.50 -19.58
CA GLY A 142 10.28 -0.62 -18.44
C GLY A 142 11.12 0.64 -18.49
N PHE A 143 11.07 1.42 -17.44
CA PHE A 143 11.82 2.64 -17.27
C PHE A 143 12.36 2.78 -15.84
N PRO A 144 13.40 3.61 -15.59
CA PRO A 144 13.99 4.58 -16.51
C PRO A 144 15.12 4.02 -17.41
N ASN A 145 15.72 2.87 -17.10
CA ASN A 145 16.91 2.35 -17.77
C ASN A 145 16.65 1.24 -18.79
N GLY A 146 15.47 0.64 -18.80
CA GLY A 146 15.16 -0.52 -19.62
C GLY A 146 15.98 -1.77 -19.22
N LEU A 147 16.16 -1.97 -17.91
CA LEU A 147 16.87 -3.11 -17.35
C LEU A 147 16.17 -4.43 -17.70
N LYS A 148 16.97 -5.51 -17.87
CA LYS A 148 16.44 -6.82 -18.29
C LYS A 148 16.73 -7.92 -17.26
N GLY A 149 15.75 -8.76 -17.04
CA GLY A 149 15.92 -9.98 -16.24
C GLY A 149 16.58 -9.71 -14.89
N ASN A 150 17.73 -10.36 -14.66
CA ASN A 150 18.48 -10.29 -13.40
C ASN A 150 19.19 -8.94 -13.15
N GLN A 151 19.15 -8.00 -14.07
CA GLN A 151 19.64 -6.64 -13.83
C GLN A 151 18.70 -5.85 -12.92
N ILE A 152 17.43 -6.27 -12.83
CA ILE A 152 16.44 -5.63 -11.98
C ILE A 152 16.61 -6.13 -10.54
N HIS A 153 16.66 -5.20 -9.59
CA HIS A 153 16.72 -5.53 -8.18
C HIS A 153 15.51 -6.38 -7.75
N PRO A 154 15.69 -7.48 -6.99
CA PRO A 154 14.58 -8.36 -6.59
C PRO A 154 13.45 -7.62 -5.89
N GLY A 155 13.75 -6.65 -5.02
CA GLY A 155 12.76 -5.80 -4.37
C GLY A 155 11.94 -4.96 -5.35
N ALA A 156 12.58 -4.44 -6.39
CA ALA A 156 11.89 -3.67 -7.45
C ALA A 156 10.95 -4.58 -8.26
N ALA A 157 11.37 -5.80 -8.59
CA ALA A 157 10.52 -6.78 -9.25
C ALA A 157 9.29 -7.14 -8.40
N ILE A 158 9.45 -7.28 -7.08
CA ILE A 158 8.34 -7.50 -6.14
C ILE A 158 7.37 -6.32 -6.17
N ILE A 159 7.87 -5.10 -5.97
CA ILE A 159 7.06 -3.88 -5.97
C ILE A 159 6.33 -3.72 -7.31
N SER A 160 7.00 -3.98 -8.44
CA SER A 160 6.41 -3.88 -9.77
C SER A 160 5.14 -4.72 -9.95
N VAL A 161 5.09 -5.94 -9.38
CA VAL A 161 3.92 -6.83 -9.44
C VAL A 161 2.81 -6.33 -8.52
N VAL A 162 3.13 -6.03 -7.27
CA VAL A 162 2.15 -5.57 -6.27
C VAL A 162 1.53 -4.24 -6.67
N ASN A 163 2.36 -3.29 -7.14
CA ASN A 163 1.93 -1.99 -7.64
C ASN A 163 1.02 -2.12 -8.85
N TYR A 164 1.40 -2.96 -9.84
CA TYR A 164 0.53 -3.23 -11.00
C TYR A 164 -0.85 -3.73 -10.55
N TYR A 165 -0.87 -4.75 -9.68
CA TYR A 165 -2.13 -5.32 -9.20
C TYR A 165 -3.00 -4.29 -8.49
N HIS A 166 -2.43 -3.55 -7.54
CA HIS A 166 -3.19 -2.55 -6.81
C HIS A 166 -3.75 -1.47 -7.73
N ASN A 167 -2.95 -1.02 -8.69
CA ASN A 167 -3.39 -0.07 -9.72
C ASN A 167 -4.55 -0.63 -10.56
N ALA A 168 -4.44 -1.87 -11.01
CA ALA A 168 -5.46 -2.48 -11.87
C ALA A 168 -6.80 -2.68 -11.16
N VAL A 169 -6.78 -2.99 -9.86
CA VAL A 169 -7.99 -3.29 -9.08
C VAL A 169 -8.60 -2.04 -8.43
N TYR A 170 -7.76 -1.15 -7.87
CA TYR A 170 -8.21 -0.10 -6.96
C TYR A 170 -8.03 1.32 -7.49
N LYS A 171 -7.26 1.52 -8.57
CA LYS A 171 -7.10 2.87 -9.15
C LYS A 171 -8.41 3.34 -9.75
N THR A 172 -8.93 4.46 -9.26
CA THR A 172 -10.15 5.09 -9.76
C THR A 172 -9.95 6.59 -9.86
N LYS A 173 -10.47 7.23 -10.93
CA LYS A 173 -10.51 8.70 -10.97
C LYS A 173 -11.42 9.19 -9.86
N ARG A 174 -10.93 10.06 -8.99
CA ARG A 174 -11.80 10.85 -8.11
C ARG A 174 -12.55 11.84 -8.99
N GLU A 175 -13.86 11.67 -9.12
CA GLU A 175 -14.72 12.72 -9.68
C GLU A 175 -14.74 13.87 -8.67
N ARG A 176 -14.48 15.10 -9.16
CA ARG A 176 -14.46 16.34 -8.35
C ARG A 176 -15.84 16.80 -7.86
N ASP A 177 -16.86 15.98 -7.97
CA ASP A 177 -18.20 16.36 -7.53
C ASP A 177 -18.35 16.18 -6.02
N GLU A 178 -18.23 17.29 -5.30
CA GLU A 178 -18.58 17.46 -3.87
C GLU A 178 -20.04 17.11 -3.55
N GLN A 179 -20.84 16.70 -4.55
CA GLN A 179 -22.24 16.34 -4.40
C GLN A 179 -22.53 14.84 -4.40
N SER A 180 -21.52 13.97 -4.43
CA SER A 180 -21.76 12.53 -4.48
C SER A 180 -21.71 11.80 -3.13
N GLU A 181 -22.18 12.42 -2.05
CA GLU A 181 -22.44 11.70 -0.78
C GLU A 181 -23.39 10.49 -0.92
N ASN A 182 -23.97 10.27 -2.11
CA ASN A 182 -25.00 9.28 -2.36
C ASN A 182 -24.65 8.20 -3.41
N LYS A 183 -23.39 8.03 -3.85
CA LYS A 183 -23.09 7.12 -4.98
C LYS A 183 -22.66 5.69 -4.65
N ILE A 184 -22.59 5.26 -3.39
CA ILE A 184 -22.59 3.82 -3.07
C ILE A 184 -24.02 3.36 -2.80
N THR A 185 -24.91 3.59 -3.75
CA THR A 185 -26.31 3.15 -3.66
C THR A 185 -26.51 1.69 -4.02
N ASN A 186 -25.47 1.02 -4.54
CA ASN A 186 -25.55 -0.42 -4.83
C ASN A 186 -24.25 -1.15 -4.48
N THR A 187 -24.17 -1.61 -3.24
CA THR A 187 -23.10 -2.46 -2.71
C THR A 187 -22.78 -3.65 -3.62
N GLN A 188 -23.79 -4.24 -4.25
CA GLN A 188 -23.64 -5.38 -5.15
C GLN A 188 -22.90 -4.99 -6.45
N SER A 189 -23.21 -3.84 -7.02
CA SER A 189 -22.51 -3.32 -8.21
C SER A 189 -21.03 -3.08 -7.93
N TYR A 190 -20.72 -2.54 -6.76
CA TYR A 190 -19.35 -2.31 -6.30
C TYR A 190 -18.56 -3.63 -6.16
N LEU A 191 -19.15 -4.63 -5.49
CA LEU A 191 -18.51 -5.95 -5.32
C LEU A 191 -18.31 -6.65 -6.66
N ASN A 192 -19.26 -6.54 -7.59
CA ASN A 192 -19.17 -7.13 -8.93
C ASN A 192 -18.04 -6.45 -9.74
N ASN A 193 -17.95 -5.13 -9.74
CA ASN A 193 -16.91 -4.38 -10.44
C ASN A 193 -15.51 -4.73 -9.88
N THR A 194 -15.37 -4.82 -8.56
CA THR A 194 -14.10 -5.22 -7.94
C THR A 194 -13.73 -6.66 -8.29
N LYS A 195 -14.69 -7.57 -8.38
CA LYS A 195 -14.48 -8.96 -8.82
C LYS A 195 -14.02 -9.05 -10.27
N GLU A 196 -14.60 -8.28 -11.17
CA GLU A 196 -14.19 -8.22 -12.57
C GLU A 196 -12.77 -7.65 -12.73
N LYS A 197 -12.47 -6.55 -12.05
CA LYS A 197 -11.13 -5.93 -12.03
C LYS A 197 -10.09 -6.91 -11.47
N PHE A 198 -10.40 -7.60 -10.38
CA PHE A 198 -9.55 -8.65 -9.82
C PHE A 198 -9.25 -9.73 -10.87
N SER A 199 -10.29 -10.28 -11.48
CA SER A 199 -10.13 -11.36 -12.49
C SER A 199 -9.30 -10.90 -13.68
N SER A 200 -9.50 -9.68 -14.15
CA SER A 200 -8.74 -9.08 -15.24
C SER A 200 -7.27 -8.86 -14.85
N ALA A 201 -7.00 -8.35 -13.65
CA ALA A 201 -5.63 -8.14 -13.14
C ALA A 201 -4.87 -9.47 -12.99
N MET A 202 -5.52 -10.49 -12.44
CA MET A 202 -4.93 -11.83 -12.30
C MET A 202 -4.65 -12.49 -13.65
N SER A 203 -5.58 -12.37 -14.60
CA SER A 203 -5.39 -12.87 -15.98
C SER A 203 -4.21 -12.18 -16.66
N PHE A 204 -4.08 -10.87 -16.53
CA PHE A 204 -2.95 -10.13 -17.10
C PHE A 204 -1.61 -10.54 -16.47
N LEU A 205 -1.53 -10.65 -15.15
CA LEU A 205 -0.33 -11.11 -14.46
C LEU A 205 0.08 -12.51 -14.94
N GLN A 206 -0.90 -13.42 -15.08
CA GLN A 206 -0.65 -14.77 -15.60
C GLN A 206 -0.14 -14.76 -17.03
N GLN A 207 -0.70 -13.94 -17.91
CA GLN A 207 -0.27 -13.81 -19.31
C GLN A 207 1.11 -13.17 -19.45
N LYS A 208 1.46 -12.22 -18.56
CA LYS A 208 2.71 -11.46 -18.60
C LYS A 208 3.80 -12.03 -17.69
N LYS A 209 3.52 -13.12 -17.01
CA LYS A 209 4.46 -13.87 -16.19
C LYS A 209 5.64 -14.39 -17.02
N GLY A 210 6.87 -14.06 -16.65
CA GLY A 210 8.08 -14.39 -17.38
C GLY A 210 8.31 -13.59 -18.67
N ILE A 211 7.45 -12.59 -18.94
CA ILE A 211 7.56 -11.65 -20.08
C ILE A 211 7.82 -10.25 -19.55
N LEU A 212 6.88 -9.67 -18.83
CA LEU A 212 7.01 -8.35 -18.21
C LEU A 212 7.43 -8.44 -16.75
N PHE A 213 7.00 -9.48 -16.04
CA PHE A 213 7.18 -9.67 -14.61
C PHE A 213 7.93 -10.97 -14.31
N ASP A 214 8.75 -10.94 -13.26
CA ASP A 214 9.44 -12.14 -12.79
C ASP A 214 8.45 -13.27 -12.50
N ARG A 215 8.79 -14.47 -12.98
CA ARG A 215 7.91 -15.65 -12.89
C ARG A 215 7.62 -16.03 -11.44
N LYS A 216 8.67 -16.13 -10.59
CA LYS A 216 8.54 -16.57 -9.20
C LYS A 216 7.75 -15.56 -8.39
N VAL A 217 7.98 -14.26 -8.63
CA VAL A 217 7.28 -13.17 -7.98
C VAL A 217 5.79 -13.22 -8.29
N VAL A 218 5.42 -13.38 -9.57
CA VAL A 218 4.00 -13.48 -9.97
C VAL A 218 3.33 -14.70 -9.36
N GLU A 219 3.96 -15.87 -9.42
CA GLU A 219 3.39 -17.13 -8.88
C GLU A 219 3.11 -17.02 -7.37
N ALA A 220 4.08 -16.50 -6.61
CA ALA A 220 3.91 -16.28 -5.18
C ALA A 220 2.84 -15.22 -4.87
N PHE A 221 2.81 -14.12 -5.63
CA PHE A 221 1.80 -13.06 -5.45
C PHE A 221 0.38 -13.54 -5.75
N MET A 222 0.20 -14.32 -6.80
CA MET A 222 -1.12 -14.86 -7.15
C MET A 222 -1.71 -15.72 -6.04
N ALA A 223 -0.87 -16.48 -5.34
CA ALA A 223 -1.31 -17.27 -4.18
C ALA A 223 -1.80 -16.35 -3.03
N ILE A 224 -1.06 -15.27 -2.74
CA ILE A 224 -1.46 -14.28 -1.72
C ILE A 224 -2.79 -13.62 -2.10
N ALA A 225 -2.89 -13.11 -3.33
CA ALA A 225 -4.06 -12.39 -3.80
C ALA A 225 -5.33 -13.27 -3.77
N GLU A 226 -5.19 -14.55 -4.12
CA GLU A 226 -6.31 -15.51 -4.06
C GLU A 226 -6.70 -15.85 -2.61
N MET A 227 -5.74 -15.94 -1.68
CA MET A 227 -6.03 -16.09 -0.26
C MET A 227 -6.78 -14.89 0.30
N ASP A 228 -6.37 -13.68 -0.06
CA ASP A 228 -7.06 -12.46 0.38
C ASP A 228 -8.47 -12.37 -0.19
N ARG A 229 -8.66 -12.77 -1.46
CA ARG A 229 -9.99 -12.89 -2.05
C ARG A 229 -10.89 -13.85 -1.29
N LYS A 230 -10.36 -15.00 -0.86
CA LYS A 230 -11.11 -16.00 -0.09
C LYS A 230 -11.52 -15.48 1.27
N LYS A 231 -10.68 -14.67 1.94
CA LYS A 231 -11.04 -14.03 3.24
C LYS A 231 -12.25 -13.09 3.14
N VAL A 232 -12.50 -12.53 1.95
CA VAL A 232 -13.63 -11.64 1.68
C VAL A 232 -14.86 -12.41 1.15
N SER A 233 -14.65 -13.61 0.62
CA SER A 233 -15.72 -14.46 0.07
C SER A 233 -16.64 -14.95 1.18
N GLY A 234 -17.95 -14.77 1.00
CA GLY A 234 -18.96 -15.14 2.01
C GLY A 234 -19.30 -14.01 2.99
N LYS A 235 -18.55 -12.91 2.96
CA LYS A 235 -18.87 -11.72 3.77
C LYS A 235 -19.86 -10.81 3.04
N VAL A 236 -20.63 -10.08 3.82
CA VAL A 236 -21.58 -9.07 3.33
C VAL A 236 -21.18 -7.70 3.82
N VAL A 237 -21.47 -6.70 3.01
CA VAL A 237 -21.23 -5.30 3.40
C VAL A 237 -22.40 -4.83 4.27
N GLN A 238 -22.07 -4.27 5.41
CA GLN A 238 -23.05 -3.71 6.33
C GLN A 238 -22.60 -2.32 6.81
N ARG A 239 -23.54 -1.38 6.89
CA ARG A 239 -23.30 -0.06 7.48
C ARG A 239 -23.66 -0.13 8.96
N LEU A 240 -22.64 -0.19 9.82
CA LEU A 240 -22.81 -0.32 11.25
C LEU A 240 -22.48 0.97 12.00
N PRO A 241 -23.18 1.28 13.10
CA PRO A 241 -22.72 2.27 14.06
C PRO A 241 -21.31 1.92 14.57
N VAL A 242 -20.47 2.93 14.76
CA VAL A 242 -19.05 2.74 15.12
C VAL A 242 -18.91 1.93 16.43
N ASN A 243 -19.81 2.10 17.39
CA ASN A 243 -19.84 1.35 18.65
C ASN A 243 -20.21 -0.14 18.50
N LEU A 244 -20.72 -0.56 17.34
CA LEU A 244 -21.01 -1.97 17.03
C LEU A 244 -19.92 -2.65 16.19
N ILE A 245 -18.89 -1.92 15.83
CA ILE A 245 -17.75 -2.46 15.09
C ILE A 245 -16.93 -3.38 16.01
N LYS A 246 -16.50 -4.50 15.46
CA LYS A 246 -15.72 -5.50 16.20
C LYS A 246 -14.36 -5.75 15.54
N PRO A 247 -13.34 -6.14 16.32
CA PRO A 247 -12.07 -6.59 15.76
C PRO A 247 -12.28 -7.74 14.77
N GLY A 248 -11.52 -7.72 13.66
CA GLY A 248 -11.62 -8.70 12.59
C GLY A 248 -12.62 -8.35 11.48
N MET A 249 -13.54 -7.40 11.68
CA MET A 249 -14.27 -6.79 10.58
C MET A 249 -13.31 -6.07 9.63
N MET A 250 -13.69 -5.85 8.38
CA MET A 250 -12.84 -5.21 7.39
C MET A 250 -13.52 -3.96 6.83
N PHE A 251 -12.79 -2.85 6.74
CA PHE A 251 -13.33 -1.64 6.16
C PHE A 251 -13.58 -1.81 4.65
N VAL A 252 -14.71 -1.29 4.17
CA VAL A 252 -15.09 -1.32 2.75
C VAL A 252 -14.64 -0.07 2.02
N GLU A 253 -14.47 1.02 2.74
CA GLU A 253 -14.03 2.30 2.24
C GLU A 253 -13.00 2.93 3.19
N ASN A 254 -12.33 3.99 2.74
CA ASN A 254 -11.41 4.73 3.58
C ASN A 254 -12.15 5.77 4.41
N TYR A 255 -11.70 5.96 5.65
CA TYR A 255 -12.22 6.97 6.54
C TYR A 255 -11.16 8.01 6.86
N TYR A 256 -11.50 9.26 6.63
CA TYR A 256 -10.63 10.42 6.85
C TYR A 256 -11.24 11.35 7.89
N THR A 257 -10.38 12.05 8.64
CA THR A 257 -10.81 13.22 9.41
C THR A 257 -11.24 14.35 8.49
N SER A 258 -11.90 15.36 9.04
CA SER A 258 -12.22 16.62 8.36
C SER A 258 -10.98 17.33 7.80
N PHE A 259 -9.79 17.06 8.35
CA PHE A 259 -8.49 17.59 7.90
C PHE A 259 -7.80 16.68 6.85
N GLY A 260 -8.43 15.60 6.43
CA GLY A 260 -7.89 14.69 5.42
C GLY A 260 -6.90 13.64 5.93
N LEU A 261 -6.76 13.46 7.26
CA LEU A 261 -5.94 12.39 7.82
C LEU A 261 -6.66 11.04 7.67
N LEU A 262 -6.00 10.06 7.05
CA LEU A 262 -6.52 8.70 6.91
C LEU A 262 -6.51 7.98 8.27
N ILE A 263 -7.70 7.59 8.74
CA ILE A 263 -7.90 6.88 10.01
C ILE A 263 -7.97 5.37 9.79
N ALA A 264 -8.65 4.96 8.73
CA ALA A 264 -8.83 3.55 8.39
C ALA A 264 -8.82 3.37 6.87
N SER A 265 -8.10 2.36 6.43
CA SER A 265 -7.94 2.04 5.02
C SER A 265 -8.93 0.97 4.59
N ARG A 266 -9.46 1.10 3.40
CA ARG A 266 -10.23 0.07 2.74
C ARG A 266 -9.45 -1.25 2.67
N GLY A 267 -10.09 -2.35 3.00
CA GLY A 267 -9.48 -3.67 3.06
C GLY A 267 -8.65 -3.92 4.32
N GLU A 268 -8.49 -2.92 5.18
CA GLU A 268 -7.83 -3.05 6.47
C GLU A 268 -8.78 -3.73 7.48
N SER A 269 -8.24 -4.67 8.25
CA SER A 269 -8.99 -5.30 9.34
C SER A 269 -9.02 -4.39 10.56
N VAL A 270 -10.17 -4.27 11.18
CA VAL A 270 -10.33 -3.54 12.43
C VAL A 270 -9.52 -4.21 13.54
N THR A 271 -8.67 -3.45 14.20
CA THR A 271 -7.94 -3.89 15.39
C THR A 271 -8.57 -3.34 16.68
N LYS A 272 -8.17 -3.88 17.83
CA LYS A 272 -8.66 -3.37 19.13
C LYS A 272 -8.22 -1.91 19.38
N GLU A 273 -7.01 -1.58 18.96
CA GLU A 273 -6.42 -0.24 19.11
C GLU A 273 -7.20 0.79 18.27
N MET A 274 -7.59 0.40 17.05
CA MET A 274 -8.36 1.27 16.15
C MET A 274 -9.76 1.61 16.69
N LEU A 275 -10.40 0.69 17.40
CA LEU A 275 -11.79 0.91 17.90
C LEU A 275 -11.88 2.16 18.78
N GLY A 276 -10.96 2.35 19.71
CA GLY A 276 -10.95 3.52 20.59
C GLY A 276 -10.76 4.85 19.82
N ALA A 277 -9.96 4.83 18.78
CA ALA A 277 -9.75 5.98 17.91
C ALA A 277 -11.01 6.27 17.07
N LEU A 278 -11.60 5.24 16.45
CA LEU A 278 -12.81 5.37 15.62
C LEU A 278 -13.98 5.96 16.43
N VAL A 279 -14.18 5.49 17.66
CA VAL A 279 -15.26 6.01 18.53
C VAL A 279 -15.03 7.49 18.81
N ARG A 280 -13.81 7.89 19.24
CA ARG A 280 -13.50 9.30 19.50
C ARG A 280 -13.67 10.19 18.27
N PHE A 281 -13.21 9.75 17.11
CA PHE A 281 -13.36 10.53 15.87
C PHE A 281 -14.81 10.65 15.42
N ALA A 282 -15.63 9.60 15.63
CA ALA A 282 -17.07 9.65 15.36
C ALA A 282 -17.81 10.58 16.34
N GLU A 283 -17.50 10.51 17.64
CA GLU A 283 -18.08 11.38 18.67
C GLU A 283 -17.74 12.87 18.43
N ASN A 284 -16.53 13.14 17.93
CA ASN A 284 -16.10 14.49 17.57
C ASN A 284 -16.65 14.96 16.21
N GLY A 285 -17.41 14.13 15.49
CA GLY A 285 -17.96 14.47 14.17
C GLY A 285 -16.93 14.49 13.04
N GLU A 286 -15.74 13.94 13.26
CA GLU A 286 -14.65 13.91 12.28
C GLU A 286 -14.82 12.79 11.25
N ILE A 287 -15.52 11.71 11.61
CA ILE A 287 -15.94 10.64 10.72
C ILE A 287 -17.43 10.36 10.90
N PRO A 288 -18.09 9.68 9.95
CA PRO A 288 -19.48 9.29 10.09
C PRO A 288 -19.73 8.39 11.29
N HIS A 289 -20.84 8.59 12.02
CA HIS A 289 -21.27 7.70 13.13
C HIS A 289 -21.57 6.28 12.69
N LYS A 290 -21.81 6.04 11.40
CA LYS A 290 -22.03 4.71 10.80
C LYS A 290 -21.03 4.50 9.67
N ILE A 291 -20.31 3.41 9.71
CA ILE A 291 -19.27 3.06 8.75
C ILE A 291 -19.55 1.74 8.05
N LEU A 292 -19.06 1.58 6.83
CA LEU A 292 -19.23 0.39 6.00
C LEU A 292 -18.13 -0.62 6.33
N VAL A 293 -18.53 -1.81 6.71
CA VAL A 293 -17.63 -2.92 7.01
C VAL A 293 -18.12 -4.22 6.37
N LEU A 294 -17.19 -5.14 6.11
CA LEU A 294 -17.49 -6.52 5.78
C LEU A 294 -17.69 -7.31 7.08
N VAL A 295 -18.81 -8.00 7.18
CA VAL A 295 -19.17 -8.89 8.27
C VAL A 295 -19.45 -10.30 7.73
N GLU A 296 -19.34 -11.32 8.57
CA GLU A 296 -19.78 -12.66 8.20
C GLU A 296 -21.29 -12.66 7.91
N ALA A 297 -21.71 -13.43 6.90
CA ALA A 297 -23.13 -13.45 6.52
C ALA A 297 -24.06 -13.92 7.67
N ASP A 298 -23.54 -14.75 8.56
CA ASP A 298 -24.26 -15.27 9.73
C ASP A 298 -24.43 -14.24 10.86
N ASP A 299 -23.64 -13.16 10.85
CA ASP A 299 -23.71 -12.04 11.82
C ASP A 299 -24.75 -10.97 11.44
N VAL A 300 -25.44 -11.14 10.31
CA VAL A 300 -26.47 -10.23 9.82
C VAL A 300 -27.81 -10.66 10.47
N LYS A 301 -28.16 -10.03 11.58
CA LYS A 301 -29.49 -10.12 12.20
C LYS A 301 -30.19 -8.77 12.19
#